data_b859547d386a5d0d35b6fb5ed72b063f
#
_entry.id   b859547d386a5d0d35b6fb5ed72b063f
#
_cell.length_a   1.000
_cell.length_b   1.000
_cell.length_c   1.000
_cell.angle_alpha   90.00
_cell.angle_beta   90.00
_cell.angle_gamma   90.00
#
_symmetry.space_group_name_H-M   'P 1'
#
loop_
_entity.id
_entity.type
_entity.pdbx_description
1 polymer ?
#
loop_
_entity_poly.entity_id
_entity_poly.type
_entity_poly.pdbx_seq_one_letter_code
_entity_poly.pdbx_strand_id
1 'polypeptide(L)'
;MKARKKMETTNMNLTGKASIDKPWLKYYPEELHNMETPKITLEEFLKMKNPDDSKIAFDYYGNKITWKTLWEEVDKAAKSLKVLGFGDGNRLPMFLPSTPAHYIILLAAERIGTAIICRDDIPEELCFAIRKSKSDTAFVMDYTSKEDEQLFRETTPMTRMIKVSPYCYADKASVPDYVEKEISSRYVNPTDSTEGVLTWDEFMALGENYTEDYRAERNPNRAVFGAYTSGSTGISKLVIHSSSNMVAVAFQMSIFIPPSPVQERWWLPILPPALIAVTVSMTLFPLSAGLIVVLDPFCPISDVDIAFMEQKPNFWALVPYLCEILMKSDRIPEDYDMSHLRTLGTGAEAMNERKTQEVEAFFHKHGVKATLSAGYGQSEGCSNFTLPNPMFPLVDGCVGMPMPATVLGIFDNDNKELNYGEIGELCMTGPSIMLHY
;
A
#
# COMPACT_ATOMS: atom_id res chain seq x y z
N MET A 1 3.17 34.15 -16.70
CA MET A 1 3.86 35.09 -15.77
C MET A 1 2.79 35.88 -15.01
N LYS A 2 2.34 35.40 -13.85
CA LYS A 2 1.49 36.15 -12.91
C LYS A 2 2.25 36.31 -11.61
N ALA A 3 2.26 37.48 -11.07
CA ALA A 3 3.08 38.03 -10.02
C ALA A 3 3.18 37.12 -8.79
N ARG A 4 4.42 36.77 -8.39
CA ARG A 4 4.77 36.29 -7.05
C ARG A 4 4.35 37.37 -6.05
N LYS A 5 3.25 37.16 -5.32
CA LYS A 5 2.97 37.92 -4.11
C LYS A 5 4.14 37.65 -3.15
N LYS A 6 4.90 38.70 -2.81
CA LYS A 6 5.86 38.65 -1.70
C LYS A 6 5.07 38.25 -0.46
N MET A 7 5.31 37.04 0.05
CA MET A 7 4.82 36.65 1.37
C MET A 7 5.55 37.54 2.39
N GLU A 8 4.79 38.31 3.14
CA GLU A 8 5.29 39.02 4.31
C GLU A 8 5.78 37.98 5.32
N THR A 9 7.07 38.00 5.60
CA THR A 9 7.66 37.23 6.71
C THR A 9 7.15 37.86 8.01
N THR A 10 6.12 37.26 8.58
CA THR A 10 5.81 37.50 9.99
C THR A 10 7.07 37.17 10.78
N ASN A 11 7.59 38.14 11.53
CA ASN A 11 8.71 37.97 12.46
C ASN A 11 8.26 37.01 13.59
N MET A 12 8.25 35.71 13.33
CA MET A 12 8.25 34.72 14.40
C MET A 12 9.67 34.67 14.96
N ASN A 13 9.80 34.79 16.28
CA ASN A 13 11.02 34.46 16.96
C ASN A 13 11.24 32.94 16.81
N LEU A 14 11.90 32.56 15.70
CA LEU A 14 12.20 31.16 15.42
C LEU A 14 13.20 30.63 16.44
N THR A 15 12.92 29.44 16.98
CA THR A 15 13.82 28.74 17.91
C THR A 15 15.00 28.12 17.19
N GLY A 16 14.93 27.96 15.87
CA GLY A 16 15.86 27.24 15.03
C GLY A 16 15.62 25.73 15.00
N LYS A 17 14.57 25.24 15.70
CA LYS A 17 14.24 23.82 15.81
C LYS A 17 13.02 23.50 14.95
N ALA A 18 13.17 22.61 14.00
CA ALA A 18 12.12 22.31 13.03
C ALA A 18 10.86 21.73 13.68
N SER A 19 11.00 20.90 14.70
CA SER A 19 9.84 20.27 15.41
C SER A 19 9.00 21.28 16.18
N ILE A 20 9.63 22.37 16.65
CA ILE A 20 8.98 23.44 17.44
C ILE A 20 8.36 24.46 16.49
N ASP A 21 9.15 24.99 15.57
CA ASP A 21 8.78 26.09 14.68
C ASP A 21 7.82 25.65 13.57
N LYS A 22 7.84 24.38 13.18
CA LYS A 22 7.03 23.75 12.11
C LYS A 22 6.95 24.62 10.85
N PRO A 23 8.11 24.96 10.24
CA PRO A 23 8.21 25.97 9.19
C PRO A 23 7.42 25.61 7.91
N TRP A 24 7.01 24.35 7.75
CA TRP A 24 6.19 23.88 6.64
C TRP A 24 4.72 24.33 6.74
N LEU A 25 4.20 24.64 7.96
CA LEU A 25 2.79 24.97 8.14
C LEU A 25 2.35 26.20 7.32
N LYS A 26 3.25 27.15 7.07
CA LYS A 26 2.97 28.33 6.23
C LYS A 26 2.56 27.99 4.78
N TYR A 27 2.81 26.76 4.33
CA TYR A 27 2.45 26.26 2.99
C TYR A 27 1.14 25.46 2.99
N TYR A 28 0.55 25.24 4.15
CA TYR A 28 -0.74 24.58 4.29
C TYR A 28 -1.86 25.58 4.61
N PRO A 29 -3.09 25.31 4.15
CA PRO A 29 -4.27 26.02 4.62
C PRO A 29 -4.37 25.98 6.15
N GLU A 30 -4.86 27.03 6.76
CA GLU A 30 -4.87 27.22 8.22
C GLU A 30 -5.65 26.10 8.94
N GLU A 31 -6.72 25.58 8.30
CA GLU A 31 -7.53 24.47 8.80
C GLU A 31 -6.75 23.15 8.96
N LEU A 32 -5.62 23.01 8.27
CA LEU A 32 -4.76 21.81 8.38
C LEU A 32 -3.66 21.93 9.46
N HIS A 33 -3.46 23.12 10.05
CA HIS A 33 -2.39 23.33 11.02
C HIS A 33 -2.56 22.50 12.31
N ASN A 34 -3.82 22.29 12.73
CA ASN A 34 -4.18 21.50 13.90
C ASN A 34 -5.08 20.31 13.53
N MET A 35 -4.88 19.77 12.34
CA MET A 35 -5.68 18.64 11.87
C MET A 35 -5.50 17.42 12.77
N GLU A 36 -6.61 16.78 13.13
CA GLU A 36 -6.64 15.48 13.76
C GLU A 36 -7.03 14.41 12.74
N THR A 37 -6.40 13.24 12.82
CA THR A 37 -6.76 12.11 12.00
C THR A 37 -7.86 11.27 12.65
N PRO A 38 -8.77 10.67 11.86
CA PRO A 38 -9.83 9.83 12.41
C PRO A 38 -9.26 8.63 13.16
N LYS A 39 -9.77 8.40 14.39
CA LYS A 39 -9.46 7.21 15.20
C LYS A 39 -10.57 6.18 15.03
N ILE A 40 -10.58 5.56 13.87
CA ILE A 40 -11.60 4.60 13.43
C ILE A 40 -10.94 3.38 12.79
N THR A 41 -11.70 2.30 12.61
CA THR A 41 -11.23 1.08 11.93
C THR A 41 -11.11 1.30 10.42
N LEU A 42 -10.39 0.42 9.72
CA LEU A 42 -10.30 0.47 8.25
C LEU A 42 -11.68 0.33 7.61
N GLU A 43 -12.51 -0.61 8.12
CA GLU A 43 -13.88 -0.79 7.65
C GLU A 43 -14.70 0.49 7.82
N GLU A 44 -14.68 1.12 9.01
CA GLU A 44 -15.40 2.38 9.27
C GLU A 44 -14.93 3.49 8.33
N PHE A 45 -13.62 3.62 8.15
CA PHE A 45 -13.00 4.64 7.32
C PHE A 45 -13.42 4.49 5.84
N LEU A 46 -13.27 3.29 5.29
CA LEU A 46 -13.59 3.03 3.89
C LEU A 46 -15.08 3.20 3.62
N LYS A 47 -15.97 2.77 4.53
CA LYS A 47 -17.43 2.98 4.43
C LYS A 47 -17.80 4.46 4.52
N MET A 48 -17.16 5.20 5.42
CA MET A 48 -17.37 6.65 5.54
C MET A 48 -16.98 7.40 4.26
N LYS A 49 -15.86 6.99 3.64
CA LYS A 49 -15.37 7.60 2.40
C LYS A 49 -16.13 7.17 1.14
N ASN A 50 -16.76 6.00 1.17
CA ASN A 50 -17.48 5.42 0.03
C ASN A 50 -18.90 5.02 0.44
N PRO A 51 -19.82 6.00 0.63
CA PRO A 51 -21.19 5.72 1.06
C PRO A 51 -22.06 5.07 -0.03
N ASP A 52 -21.66 5.18 -1.30
CA ASP A 52 -22.32 4.55 -2.45
C ASP A 52 -21.65 3.19 -2.73
N ASP A 53 -22.27 2.11 -2.24
CA ASP A 53 -21.74 0.76 -2.34
C ASP A 53 -21.86 0.12 -3.74
N SER A 54 -22.56 0.79 -4.67
CA SER A 54 -22.63 0.39 -6.08
C SER A 54 -21.38 0.75 -6.88
N LYS A 55 -20.53 1.67 -6.35
CA LYS A 55 -19.28 2.06 -6.98
C LYS A 55 -18.23 0.94 -6.93
N ILE A 56 -17.31 1.00 -7.89
CA ILE A 56 -16.24 0.01 -8.03
C ILE A 56 -15.12 0.33 -7.03
N ALA A 57 -14.71 -0.66 -6.24
CA ALA A 57 -13.52 -0.62 -5.41
C ALA A 57 -12.30 -1.14 -6.18
N PHE A 58 -12.40 -2.34 -6.75
CA PHE A 58 -11.32 -2.98 -7.48
C PHE A 58 -11.71 -3.33 -8.92
N ASP A 59 -10.75 -3.22 -9.82
CA ASP A 59 -10.78 -3.84 -11.14
C ASP A 59 -9.63 -4.86 -11.17
N TYR A 60 -9.97 -6.13 -11.36
CA TYR A 60 -9.00 -7.22 -11.37
C TYR A 60 -9.20 -8.06 -12.62
N TYR A 61 -8.34 -7.85 -13.60
CA TYR A 61 -8.41 -8.52 -14.90
C TYR A 61 -9.84 -8.59 -15.45
N GLY A 62 -10.47 -7.40 -15.61
CA GLY A 62 -11.80 -7.24 -16.20
C GLY A 62 -12.97 -7.40 -15.22
N ASN A 63 -12.80 -8.09 -14.10
CA ASN A 63 -13.83 -8.18 -13.08
C ASN A 63 -13.85 -6.92 -12.18
N LYS A 64 -14.98 -6.24 -12.18
CA LYS A 64 -15.22 -5.01 -11.42
C LYS A 64 -15.92 -5.32 -10.11
N ILE A 65 -15.16 -5.33 -9.02
CA ILE A 65 -15.67 -5.62 -7.68
C ILE A 65 -16.21 -4.32 -7.09
N THR A 66 -17.52 -4.27 -6.83
CA THR A 66 -18.16 -3.13 -6.17
C THR A 66 -17.89 -3.14 -4.66
N TRP A 67 -18.12 -2.00 -4.00
CA TRP A 67 -18.06 -1.95 -2.52
C TRP A 67 -19.03 -2.92 -1.88
N LYS A 68 -20.23 -3.07 -2.45
CA LYS A 68 -21.23 -4.06 -1.97
C LYS A 68 -20.65 -5.46 -1.99
N THR A 69 -20.16 -5.90 -3.15
CA THR A 69 -19.57 -7.24 -3.32
C THR A 69 -18.36 -7.42 -2.38
N LEU A 70 -17.51 -6.41 -2.27
CA LEU A 70 -16.35 -6.47 -1.37
C LEU A 70 -16.79 -6.72 0.08
N TRP A 71 -17.81 -6.00 0.58
CA TRP A 71 -18.27 -6.18 1.96
C TRP A 71 -18.96 -7.51 2.20
N GLU A 72 -19.65 -8.06 1.21
CA GLU A 72 -20.24 -9.41 1.26
C GLU A 72 -19.14 -10.48 1.36
N GLU A 73 -18.08 -10.37 0.56
CA GLU A 73 -16.94 -11.29 0.62
C GLU A 73 -16.15 -11.16 1.92
N VAL A 74 -15.94 -9.93 2.42
CA VAL A 74 -15.32 -9.68 3.74
C VAL A 74 -16.15 -10.33 4.87
N ASP A 75 -17.48 -10.31 4.79
CA ASP A 75 -18.35 -10.94 5.77
C ASP A 75 -18.18 -12.46 5.80
N LYS A 76 -18.20 -13.10 4.63
CA LYS A 76 -17.98 -14.55 4.49
C LYS A 76 -16.60 -14.94 5.01
N ALA A 77 -15.55 -14.24 4.56
CA ALA A 77 -14.18 -14.53 4.99
C ALA A 77 -13.99 -14.36 6.50
N ALA A 78 -14.59 -13.35 7.13
CA ALA A 78 -14.51 -13.14 8.57
C ALA A 78 -15.15 -14.31 9.35
N LYS A 79 -16.30 -14.78 8.91
CA LYS A 79 -16.95 -15.96 9.49
C LYS A 79 -16.11 -17.22 9.30
N SER A 80 -15.54 -17.42 8.12
CA SER A 80 -14.66 -18.55 7.83
C SER A 80 -13.40 -18.55 8.71
N LEU A 81 -12.80 -17.38 8.92
CA LEU A 81 -11.68 -17.24 9.87
C LEU A 81 -12.09 -17.60 11.31
N LYS A 82 -13.31 -17.25 11.72
CA LYS A 82 -13.82 -17.66 13.06
C LYS A 82 -13.97 -19.18 13.16
N VAL A 83 -14.50 -19.86 12.12
CA VAL A 83 -14.57 -21.33 12.08
C VAL A 83 -13.18 -21.95 12.22
N LEU A 84 -12.15 -21.32 11.64
CA LEU A 84 -10.77 -21.77 11.78
C LEU A 84 -10.13 -21.43 13.14
N GLY A 85 -10.85 -20.76 14.05
CA GLY A 85 -10.40 -20.43 15.39
C GLY A 85 -9.69 -19.09 15.52
N PHE A 86 -9.66 -18.26 14.48
CA PHE A 86 -9.08 -16.93 14.57
C PHE A 86 -9.96 -15.94 15.33
N GLY A 87 -9.34 -14.95 15.96
CA GLY A 87 -10.00 -13.91 16.73
C GLY A 87 -9.03 -12.89 17.29
N ASP A 88 -9.46 -12.20 18.34
CA ASP A 88 -8.69 -11.11 18.94
C ASP A 88 -7.29 -11.54 19.40
N GLY A 89 -6.30 -10.76 18.98
CA GLY A 89 -4.89 -10.98 19.30
C GLY A 89 -4.16 -12.06 18.49
N ASN A 90 -4.85 -12.79 17.63
CA ASN A 90 -4.18 -13.75 16.74
C ASN A 90 -3.40 -13.03 15.63
N ARG A 91 -2.41 -13.73 15.07
CA ARG A 91 -1.63 -13.31 13.92
C ARG A 91 -1.77 -14.33 12.80
N LEU A 92 -2.07 -13.87 11.61
CA LEU A 92 -2.33 -14.70 10.43
C LEU A 92 -1.28 -14.42 9.35
N PRO A 93 -0.34 -15.35 9.09
CA PRO A 93 0.59 -15.25 7.97
C PRO A 93 -0.16 -15.23 6.64
N MET A 94 0.20 -14.27 5.78
CA MET A 94 -0.44 -14.09 4.47
C MET A 94 0.62 -13.75 3.41
N PHE A 95 0.81 -14.66 2.47
CA PHE A 95 1.80 -14.60 1.41
C PHE A 95 1.12 -14.51 0.03
N LEU A 96 0.21 -13.54 -0.08
CA LEU A 96 -0.55 -13.29 -1.30
C LEU A 96 -0.07 -11.99 -1.95
N PRO A 97 0.05 -11.94 -3.28
CA PRO A 97 0.27 -10.69 -4.00
C PRO A 97 -0.95 -9.77 -3.90
N SER A 98 -0.90 -8.59 -4.52
CA SER A 98 -1.97 -7.59 -4.51
C SER A 98 -3.22 -8.06 -5.27
N THR A 99 -3.88 -9.12 -4.78
CA THR A 99 -5.12 -9.69 -5.32
C THR A 99 -6.34 -9.25 -4.49
N PRO A 100 -7.56 -9.34 -5.01
CA PRO A 100 -8.76 -9.08 -4.22
C PRO A 100 -8.83 -9.91 -2.93
N ALA A 101 -8.43 -11.19 -3.00
CA ALA A 101 -8.39 -12.09 -1.85
C ALA A 101 -7.52 -11.52 -0.70
N HIS A 102 -6.36 -10.91 -1.03
CA HIS A 102 -5.49 -10.27 -0.04
C HIS A 102 -6.25 -9.20 0.77
N TYR A 103 -6.94 -8.28 0.08
CA TYR A 103 -7.63 -7.17 0.73
C TYR A 103 -8.92 -7.62 1.44
N ILE A 104 -9.60 -8.65 0.92
CA ILE A 104 -10.73 -9.29 1.61
C ILE A 104 -10.27 -9.88 2.95
N ILE A 105 -9.15 -10.61 2.98
CA ILE A 105 -8.61 -11.18 4.23
C ILE A 105 -8.10 -10.09 5.18
N LEU A 106 -7.46 -9.03 4.69
CA LEU A 106 -7.05 -7.90 5.53
C LEU A 106 -8.25 -7.32 6.30
N LEU A 107 -9.33 -7.00 5.59
CA LEU A 107 -10.53 -6.41 6.18
C LEU A 107 -11.31 -7.39 7.06
N ALA A 108 -11.35 -8.67 6.66
CA ALA A 108 -11.98 -9.74 7.44
C ALA A 108 -11.23 -10.00 8.76
N ALA A 109 -9.92 -10.05 8.71
CA ALA A 109 -9.06 -10.23 9.88
C ALA A 109 -9.18 -9.04 10.85
N GLU A 110 -9.17 -7.81 10.34
CA GLU A 110 -9.44 -6.62 11.18
C GLU A 110 -10.79 -6.75 11.91
N ARG A 111 -11.85 -7.14 11.19
CA ARG A 111 -13.22 -7.27 11.72
C ARG A 111 -13.31 -8.21 12.91
N ILE A 112 -12.51 -9.26 12.94
CA ILE A 112 -12.46 -10.26 14.02
C ILE A 112 -11.32 -10.03 15.03
N GLY A 113 -10.52 -8.97 14.87
CA GLY A 113 -9.42 -8.62 15.76
C GLY A 113 -8.11 -9.37 15.53
N THR A 114 -7.95 -10.01 14.39
CA THR A 114 -6.73 -10.73 14.00
C THR A 114 -5.82 -9.80 13.17
N ALA A 115 -4.51 -9.82 13.43
CA ALA A 115 -3.54 -9.11 12.61
C ALA A 115 -3.00 -9.99 11.49
N ILE A 116 -2.98 -9.50 10.24
CA ILE A 116 -2.27 -10.19 9.17
C ILE A 116 -0.78 -9.88 9.23
N ILE A 117 0.05 -10.87 8.93
CA ILE A 117 1.51 -10.73 8.85
C ILE A 117 1.92 -11.03 7.41
N CYS A 118 2.33 -9.99 6.71
CA CYS A 118 2.68 -10.07 5.30
C CYS A 118 4.19 -10.15 5.11
N ARG A 119 4.60 -11.04 4.21
CA ARG A 119 5.96 -11.13 3.73
C ARG A 119 5.94 -11.58 2.26
N ASP A 120 6.90 -11.08 1.51
CA ASP A 120 7.15 -11.48 0.13
C ASP A 120 8.67 -11.67 0.00
N ASP A 121 9.12 -12.90 0.15
CA ASP A 121 10.54 -13.22 0.30
C ASP A 121 10.79 -14.69 -0.06
N ILE A 122 12.02 -15.12 0.14
CA ILE A 122 12.40 -16.52 -0.02
C ILE A 122 11.69 -17.42 1.03
N PRO A 123 11.48 -18.71 0.74
CA PRO A 123 10.71 -19.62 1.60
C PRO A 123 11.17 -19.68 3.07
N GLU A 124 12.47 -19.58 3.34
CA GLU A 124 13.03 -19.59 4.70
C GLU A 124 12.56 -18.39 5.53
N GLU A 125 12.41 -17.24 4.90
CA GLU A 125 11.91 -16.01 5.53
C GLU A 125 10.41 -16.09 5.76
N LEU A 126 9.67 -16.75 4.86
CA LEU A 126 8.25 -17.05 5.09
C LEU A 126 8.09 -17.98 6.30
N CYS A 127 8.94 -19.01 6.43
CA CYS A 127 8.99 -19.85 7.63
C CYS A 127 9.23 -19.04 8.91
N PHE A 128 10.10 -18.04 8.85
CA PHE A 128 10.34 -17.16 9.99
C PHE A 128 9.07 -16.39 10.38
N ALA A 129 8.33 -15.84 9.38
CA ALA A 129 7.08 -15.14 9.61
C ALA A 129 6.00 -16.05 10.23
N ILE A 130 5.87 -17.30 9.77
CA ILE A 130 4.93 -18.28 10.31
C ILE A 130 5.27 -18.59 11.78
N ARG A 131 6.55 -18.88 12.08
CA ARG A 131 7.00 -19.15 13.47
C ARG A 131 6.74 -17.99 14.40
N LYS A 132 7.03 -16.75 13.95
CA LYS A 132 6.80 -15.53 14.74
C LYS A 132 5.32 -15.24 14.98
N SER A 133 4.46 -15.61 14.04
CA SER A 133 3.00 -15.51 14.18
C SER A 133 2.43 -16.56 15.13
N LYS A 134 3.13 -17.65 15.37
CA LYS A 134 2.63 -18.84 16.12
C LYS A 134 1.32 -19.38 15.55
N SER A 135 1.11 -19.22 14.25
CA SER A 135 -0.08 -19.66 13.55
C SER A 135 0.12 -21.07 13.00
N ASP A 136 -0.91 -21.88 13.09
CA ASP A 136 -0.97 -23.19 12.43
C ASP A 136 -1.52 -23.11 11.00
N THR A 137 -1.90 -21.91 10.57
CA THR A 137 -2.56 -21.64 9.29
C THR A 137 -1.84 -20.51 8.55
N ALA A 138 -1.68 -20.65 7.24
CA ALA A 138 -1.19 -19.59 6.36
C ALA A 138 -1.98 -19.55 5.04
N PHE A 139 -2.10 -18.33 4.45
CA PHE A 139 -2.60 -18.13 3.09
C PHE A 139 -1.43 -18.08 2.13
N VAL A 140 -1.49 -18.88 1.08
CA VAL A 140 -0.47 -18.97 0.04
C VAL A 140 -1.11 -19.05 -1.35
N MET A 141 -0.32 -18.83 -2.39
CA MET A 141 -0.79 -19.05 -3.75
C MET A 141 -0.86 -20.56 -4.08
N ASP A 142 -1.76 -20.95 -4.97
CA ASP A 142 -1.97 -22.34 -5.38
C ASP A 142 -0.79 -22.92 -6.19
N TYR A 143 0.09 -22.06 -6.70
CA TYR A 143 1.35 -22.46 -7.35
C TYR A 143 2.51 -22.69 -6.38
N THR A 144 2.28 -22.65 -5.04
CA THR A 144 3.30 -22.99 -4.04
C THR A 144 3.88 -24.39 -4.35
N SER A 145 5.21 -24.50 -4.40
CA SER A 145 5.90 -25.74 -4.76
C SER A 145 5.78 -26.83 -3.69
N LYS A 146 6.03 -28.08 -4.07
CA LYS A 146 6.09 -29.21 -3.10
C LYS A 146 7.22 -29.01 -2.11
N GLU A 147 8.33 -28.48 -2.57
CA GLU A 147 9.51 -28.20 -1.77
C GLU A 147 9.21 -27.14 -0.70
N ASP A 148 8.52 -26.05 -1.08
CA ASP A 148 8.15 -24.98 -0.16
C ASP A 148 7.13 -25.48 0.88
N GLU A 149 6.09 -26.22 0.45
CA GLU A 149 5.13 -26.80 1.37
C GLU A 149 5.82 -27.73 2.38
N GLN A 150 6.72 -28.61 1.92
CA GLN A 150 7.47 -29.50 2.80
C GLN A 150 8.28 -28.69 3.81
N LEU A 151 9.01 -27.66 3.36
CA LEU A 151 9.78 -26.78 4.23
C LEU A 151 8.89 -26.11 5.30
N PHE A 152 7.72 -25.59 4.91
CA PHE A 152 6.78 -24.96 5.84
C PHE A 152 6.30 -25.96 6.91
N ARG A 153 5.90 -27.17 6.52
CA ARG A 153 5.39 -28.19 7.44
C ARG A 153 6.45 -28.74 8.39
N GLU A 154 7.67 -28.92 7.91
CA GLU A 154 8.77 -29.48 8.71
C GLU A 154 9.38 -28.49 9.70
N THR A 155 9.37 -27.17 9.37
CA THR A 155 10.12 -26.16 10.12
C THR A 155 9.26 -25.15 10.87
N THR A 156 7.93 -25.22 10.72
CA THR A 156 6.98 -24.30 11.35
C THR A 156 5.83 -25.05 12.03
N PRO A 157 5.01 -24.40 12.87
CA PRO A 157 3.81 -25.02 13.41
C PRO A 157 2.66 -25.18 12.40
N MET A 158 2.85 -24.85 11.12
CA MET A 158 1.80 -24.86 10.12
C MET A 158 1.27 -26.28 9.85
N THR A 159 -0.02 -26.44 10.05
CA THR A 159 -0.75 -27.69 9.73
C THR A 159 -1.83 -27.46 8.68
N ARG A 160 -2.17 -26.18 8.41
CA ARG A 160 -3.23 -25.79 7.49
C ARG A 160 -2.74 -24.75 6.51
N MET A 161 -3.05 -24.94 5.25
CA MET A 161 -2.72 -24.06 4.14
C MET A 161 -3.99 -23.71 3.38
N ILE A 162 -4.23 -22.41 3.15
CA ILE A 162 -5.33 -21.95 2.30
C ILE A 162 -4.71 -21.48 1.00
N LYS A 163 -5.02 -22.19 -0.08
CA LYS A 163 -4.50 -21.93 -1.42
C LYS A 163 -5.42 -21.01 -2.19
N VAL A 164 -4.86 -19.92 -2.70
CA VAL A 164 -5.56 -18.92 -3.51
C VAL A 164 -5.04 -18.96 -4.93
N SER A 165 -5.95 -19.12 -5.89
CA SER A 165 -5.59 -19.08 -7.30
C SER A 165 -5.37 -17.64 -7.78
N PRO A 166 -4.38 -17.39 -8.67
CA PRO A 166 -4.24 -16.11 -9.38
C PRO A 166 -5.52 -15.67 -10.10
N TYR A 167 -6.34 -16.63 -10.52
CA TYR A 167 -7.60 -16.38 -11.21
C TYR A 167 -8.80 -16.18 -10.28
N CYS A 168 -8.59 -16.31 -8.98
CA CYS A 168 -9.62 -16.01 -8.00
C CYS A 168 -10.05 -14.55 -8.14
N TYR A 169 -11.32 -14.32 -8.44
CA TYR A 169 -11.91 -13.03 -8.80
C TYR A 169 -11.55 -12.46 -10.19
N ALA A 170 -10.73 -13.10 -11.01
CA ALA A 170 -10.48 -12.63 -12.38
C ALA A 170 -11.64 -13.00 -13.34
N ASP A 171 -11.90 -12.15 -14.32
CA ASP A 171 -12.57 -12.59 -15.54
C ASP A 171 -11.52 -13.25 -16.45
N LYS A 172 -11.50 -14.57 -16.49
CA LYS A 172 -10.50 -15.34 -17.23
C LYS A 172 -10.42 -14.97 -18.72
N ALA A 173 -11.52 -14.52 -19.31
CA ALA A 173 -11.53 -14.11 -20.71
C ALA A 173 -10.83 -12.75 -20.94
N SER A 174 -10.65 -11.99 -19.88
CA SER A 174 -10.04 -10.66 -19.89
C SER A 174 -8.60 -10.65 -19.38
N VAL A 175 -8.02 -11.81 -19.02
CA VAL A 175 -6.62 -11.90 -18.60
C VAL A 175 -5.72 -11.73 -19.85
N PRO A 176 -4.79 -10.74 -19.87
CA PRO A 176 -3.91 -10.56 -21.01
C PRO A 176 -2.94 -11.75 -21.19
N ASP A 177 -2.59 -12.04 -22.45
CA ASP A 177 -1.70 -13.16 -22.79
C ASP A 177 -0.35 -13.12 -22.07
N TYR A 178 0.21 -11.93 -21.85
CA TYR A 178 1.48 -11.77 -21.13
C TYR A 178 1.34 -12.08 -19.65
N VAL A 179 0.19 -11.76 -19.04
CA VAL A 179 -0.14 -12.12 -17.67
C VAL A 179 -0.36 -13.63 -17.53
N GLU A 180 -1.09 -14.23 -18.49
CA GLU A 180 -1.31 -15.69 -18.53
C GLU A 180 0.01 -16.46 -18.58
N LYS A 181 0.96 -16.01 -19.41
CA LYS A 181 2.30 -16.60 -19.49
C LYS A 181 3.07 -16.46 -18.18
N GLU A 182 3.01 -15.29 -17.55
CA GLU A 182 3.66 -15.04 -16.26
C GLU A 182 3.08 -15.94 -15.17
N ILE A 183 1.75 -16.02 -15.06
CA ILE A 183 1.08 -16.91 -14.09
C ILE A 183 1.48 -18.36 -14.37
N SER A 184 1.40 -18.82 -15.61
CA SER A 184 1.75 -20.20 -15.98
C SER A 184 3.20 -20.55 -15.66
N SER A 185 4.12 -19.59 -15.76
CA SER A 185 5.53 -19.78 -15.44
C SER A 185 5.79 -20.03 -13.95
N ARG A 186 4.86 -19.63 -13.08
CA ARG A 186 4.97 -19.79 -11.61
C ARG A 186 4.58 -21.19 -11.13
N TYR A 187 3.86 -21.98 -11.95
CA TYR A 187 3.48 -23.35 -11.61
C TYR A 187 4.64 -24.33 -11.81
N VAL A 188 5.72 -24.14 -11.04
CA VAL A 188 6.88 -25.03 -11.05
C VAL A 188 6.69 -26.07 -9.93
N ASN A 189 6.41 -27.33 -10.31
CA ASN A 189 6.20 -28.45 -9.38
C ASN A 189 5.20 -28.10 -8.25
N PRO A 190 3.98 -27.60 -8.58
CA PRO A 190 3.03 -27.18 -7.55
C PRO A 190 2.62 -28.38 -6.69
N THR A 191 2.37 -28.12 -5.41
CA THR A 191 1.95 -29.17 -4.52
C THR A 191 0.54 -29.66 -4.82
N ASP A 192 0.35 -30.99 -4.84
CA ASP A 192 -0.92 -31.71 -4.98
C ASP A 192 -1.45 -32.25 -3.64
N SER A 193 -0.82 -31.89 -2.54
CA SER A 193 -1.24 -32.28 -1.18
C SER A 193 -2.66 -31.79 -0.89
N THR A 194 -3.45 -32.65 -0.29
CA THR A 194 -4.80 -32.35 0.21
C THR A 194 -4.87 -32.35 1.74
N GLU A 195 -3.86 -32.87 2.42
CA GLU A 195 -3.84 -32.95 3.87
C GLU A 195 -3.65 -31.56 4.50
N GLY A 196 -4.66 -31.09 5.22
CA GLY A 196 -4.66 -29.74 5.83
C GLY A 196 -4.65 -28.61 4.80
N VAL A 197 -5.05 -28.87 3.55
CA VAL A 197 -5.14 -27.87 2.50
C VAL A 197 -6.62 -27.57 2.24
N LEU A 198 -6.94 -26.28 2.13
CA LEU A 198 -8.21 -25.77 1.66
C LEU A 198 -7.97 -24.91 0.42
N THR A 199 -8.81 -25.07 -0.57
CA THR A 199 -8.95 -24.09 -1.66
C THR A 199 -9.61 -22.80 -1.13
N TRP A 200 -9.52 -21.72 -1.89
CA TRP A 200 -10.23 -20.49 -1.55
C TRP A 200 -11.75 -20.69 -1.39
N ASP A 201 -12.37 -21.45 -2.31
CA ASP A 201 -13.80 -21.68 -2.28
C ASP A 201 -14.22 -22.53 -1.06
N GLU A 202 -13.46 -23.57 -0.74
CA GLU A 202 -13.68 -24.37 0.48
C GLU A 202 -13.52 -23.52 1.75
N PHE A 203 -12.50 -22.65 1.81
CA PHE A 203 -12.33 -21.72 2.92
C PHE A 203 -13.53 -20.78 3.04
N MET A 204 -13.97 -20.16 1.94
CA MET A 204 -15.11 -19.22 1.95
C MET A 204 -16.42 -19.91 2.35
N ALA A 205 -16.60 -21.19 1.99
CA ALA A 205 -17.78 -21.98 2.36
C ALA A 205 -17.86 -22.32 3.87
N LEU A 206 -16.73 -22.34 4.58
CA LEU A 206 -16.72 -22.63 6.03
C LEU A 206 -17.64 -21.70 6.83
N GLY A 207 -17.72 -20.43 6.42
CA GLY A 207 -18.50 -19.40 7.11
C GLY A 207 -19.99 -19.39 6.81
N GLU A 208 -20.49 -20.17 5.82
CA GLU A 208 -21.88 -20.08 5.36
C GLU A 208 -22.92 -20.34 6.46
N ASN A 209 -22.62 -21.27 7.36
CA ASN A 209 -23.52 -21.64 8.45
C ASN A 209 -23.10 -21.03 9.81
N TYR A 210 -22.16 -20.08 9.82
CA TYR A 210 -21.72 -19.45 11.05
C TYR A 210 -22.71 -18.35 11.47
N THR A 211 -23.38 -18.56 12.61
CA THR A 211 -24.47 -17.69 13.12
C THR A 211 -24.12 -16.96 14.42
N GLU A 212 -22.98 -17.27 15.03
CA GLU A 212 -22.55 -16.60 16.26
C GLU A 212 -22.05 -15.17 15.98
N ASP A 213 -21.97 -14.35 17.03
CA ASP A 213 -21.32 -13.06 16.91
C ASP A 213 -19.82 -13.24 16.66
N TYR A 214 -19.34 -12.64 15.59
CA TYR A 214 -17.96 -12.81 15.13
C TYR A 214 -17.14 -11.51 15.14
N ARG A 215 -17.79 -10.37 15.33
CA ARG A 215 -17.10 -9.08 15.36
C ARG A 215 -16.32 -8.91 16.65
N ALA A 216 -15.05 -8.52 16.55
CA ALA A 216 -14.29 -8.11 17.72
C ALA A 216 -14.81 -6.78 18.26
N GLU A 217 -14.56 -6.53 19.54
CA GLU A 217 -14.81 -5.21 20.13
C GLU A 217 -14.09 -4.12 19.32
N ARG A 218 -14.79 -3.00 19.09
CA ARG A 218 -14.23 -1.88 18.33
C ARG A 218 -12.98 -1.31 19.02
N ASN A 219 -11.84 -1.45 18.38
CA ASN A 219 -10.57 -0.90 18.86
C ASN A 219 -9.67 -0.51 17.68
N PRO A 220 -9.69 0.76 17.22
CA PRO A 220 -8.88 1.21 16.12
C PRO A 220 -7.37 1.22 16.39
N ASN A 221 -6.96 1.08 17.66
CA ASN A 221 -5.56 0.97 18.05
C ASN A 221 -5.06 -0.49 18.15
N ARG A 222 -5.92 -1.48 17.88
CA ARG A 222 -5.51 -2.88 17.81
C ARG A 222 -4.56 -3.11 16.63
N ALA A 223 -3.60 -4.02 16.80
CA ALA A 223 -2.76 -4.49 15.71
C ALA A 223 -3.61 -5.11 14.59
N VAL A 224 -3.36 -4.70 13.35
CA VAL A 224 -4.09 -5.16 12.16
C VAL A 224 -3.14 -5.68 11.09
N PHE A 225 -1.97 -5.06 10.95
CA PHE A 225 -1.03 -5.34 9.89
C PHE A 225 0.40 -5.40 10.41
N GLY A 226 1.12 -6.42 9.98
CA GLY A 226 2.55 -6.57 10.22
C GLY A 226 3.30 -6.69 8.91
N ALA A 227 4.31 -5.84 8.73
CA ALA A 227 5.24 -5.86 7.61
C ALA A 227 6.67 -5.99 8.08
N TYR A 228 7.53 -6.58 7.28
CA TYR A 228 8.95 -6.65 7.56
C TYR A 228 9.70 -5.49 6.89
N THR A 229 10.68 -4.92 7.58
CA THR A 229 11.56 -3.91 6.99
C THR A 229 12.53 -4.57 6.01
N SER A 230 13.06 -3.78 5.04
CA SER A 230 14.05 -4.25 4.06
C SER A 230 15.39 -4.70 4.66
N GLY A 231 15.62 -4.46 5.95
CA GLY A 231 16.82 -4.90 6.62
C GLY A 231 18.10 -4.20 6.18
N SER A 232 18.03 -2.97 5.71
CA SER A 232 19.20 -2.18 5.27
C SER A 232 20.33 -2.09 6.31
N THR A 233 20.02 -2.32 7.60
CA THR A 233 20.95 -2.37 8.72
C THR A 233 21.34 -3.80 9.16
N GLY A 234 20.90 -4.85 8.43
CA GLY A 234 21.26 -6.26 8.61
C GLY A 234 20.11 -7.18 8.98
N ILE A 235 19.31 -6.89 9.99
CA ILE A 235 18.21 -7.77 10.43
C ILE A 235 16.86 -7.14 10.08
N SER A 236 16.05 -7.85 9.29
CA SER A 236 14.68 -7.46 8.98
C SER A 236 13.82 -7.49 10.26
N LYS A 237 13.14 -6.40 10.57
CA LYS A 237 12.29 -6.24 11.76
C LYS A 237 10.83 -6.30 11.38
N LEU A 238 10.01 -6.95 12.20
CA LEU A 238 8.55 -6.97 12.04
C LEU A 238 7.96 -5.69 12.65
N VAL A 239 7.41 -4.83 11.81
CA VAL A 239 6.75 -3.59 12.20
C VAL A 239 5.26 -3.83 12.28
N ILE A 240 4.62 -3.47 13.40
CA ILE A 240 3.19 -3.69 13.64
C ILE A 240 2.42 -2.36 13.61
N HIS A 241 1.35 -2.34 12.82
CA HIS A 241 0.46 -1.19 12.67
C HIS A 241 -0.97 -1.48 13.13
N SER A 242 -1.61 -0.43 13.64
CA SER A 242 -3.05 -0.41 13.92
C SER A 242 -3.86 0.16 12.76
N SER A 243 -5.19 -0.03 12.80
CA SER A 243 -6.11 0.66 11.90
C SER A 243 -5.91 2.18 11.95
N SER A 244 -5.77 2.76 13.16
CA SER A 244 -5.53 4.20 13.32
C SER A 244 -4.29 4.70 12.59
N ASN A 245 -3.19 3.93 12.59
CA ASN A 245 -1.97 4.32 11.87
C ASN A 245 -2.20 4.32 10.36
N MET A 246 -2.83 3.26 9.83
CA MET A 246 -3.09 3.11 8.40
C MET A 246 -4.13 4.13 7.90
N VAL A 247 -5.19 4.35 8.67
CA VAL A 247 -6.21 5.38 8.41
C VAL A 247 -5.59 6.77 8.40
N ALA A 248 -4.67 7.06 9.33
CA ALA A 248 -4.03 8.37 9.39
C ALA A 248 -3.31 8.71 8.08
N VAL A 249 -2.48 7.80 7.56
CA VAL A 249 -1.77 8.02 6.29
C VAL A 249 -2.75 8.15 5.12
N ALA A 250 -3.68 7.21 4.97
CA ALA A 250 -4.65 7.24 3.89
C ALA A 250 -5.51 8.51 3.91
N PHE A 251 -5.93 8.96 5.09
CA PHE A 251 -6.68 10.21 5.28
C PHE A 251 -5.83 11.44 4.91
N GLN A 252 -4.60 11.55 5.42
CA GLN A 252 -3.67 12.65 5.12
C GLN A 252 -3.40 12.77 3.62
N MET A 253 -3.22 11.65 2.92
CA MET A 253 -3.01 11.64 1.46
C MET A 253 -4.28 12.03 0.70
N SER A 254 -5.45 11.58 1.14
CA SER A 254 -6.72 11.83 0.44
C SER A 254 -7.13 13.31 0.38
N ILE A 255 -6.58 14.16 1.26
CA ILE A 255 -6.82 15.61 1.27
C ILE A 255 -6.31 16.29 0.00
N PHE A 256 -5.25 15.73 -0.62
CA PHE A 256 -4.58 16.32 -1.78
C PHE A 256 -5.14 15.85 -3.13
N ILE A 257 -6.11 14.92 -3.13
CA ILE A 257 -6.78 14.49 -4.35
C ILE A 257 -8.06 15.31 -4.54
N PRO A 258 -8.14 16.12 -5.60
CA PRO A 258 -9.35 16.87 -5.89
C PRO A 258 -10.50 15.92 -6.27
N PRO A 259 -11.74 16.22 -5.88
CA PRO A 259 -12.90 15.45 -6.29
C PRO A 259 -12.99 15.36 -7.82
N SER A 260 -13.42 14.20 -8.31
CA SER A 260 -13.70 13.98 -9.72
C SER A 260 -15.18 13.60 -9.90
N PRO A 261 -15.85 14.07 -10.97
CA PRO A 261 -17.23 13.70 -11.28
C PRO A 261 -17.36 12.23 -11.74
N VAL A 262 -16.23 11.59 -12.09
CA VAL A 262 -16.16 10.20 -12.53
C VAL A 262 -15.19 9.45 -11.65
N GLN A 263 -15.37 8.13 -11.52
CA GLN A 263 -14.36 7.30 -10.86
C GLN A 263 -13.14 7.18 -11.78
N GLU A 264 -12.00 7.62 -11.27
CA GLU A 264 -10.73 7.53 -11.93
C GLU A 264 -9.97 6.27 -11.49
N ARG A 265 -8.96 5.88 -12.26
CA ARG A 265 -8.24 4.61 -12.13
C ARG A 265 -6.87 4.83 -11.50
N TRP A 266 -6.59 4.10 -10.44
CA TRP A 266 -5.26 3.97 -9.84
C TRP A 266 -4.70 2.60 -10.20
N TRP A 267 -3.67 2.54 -11.02
CA TRP A 267 -3.05 1.28 -11.43
C TRP A 267 -1.97 0.84 -10.44
N LEU A 268 -2.06 -0.41 -10.02
CA LEU A 268 -1.13 -1.05 -9.09
C LEU A 268 -0.55 -2.33 -9.74
N PRO A 269 0.53 -2.20 -10.54
CA PRO A 269 1.22 -3.37 -11.10
C PRO A 269 2.25 -3.93 -10.13
N ILE A 270 2.50 -5.23 -10.20
CA ILE A 270 3.66 -5.97 -9.69
C ILE A 270 3.91 -5.86 -8.18
N LEU A 271 3.80 -4.65 -7.61
CA LEU A 271 4.29 -4.35 -6.26
C LEU A 271 3.57 -5.17 -5.18
N PRO A 272 4.35 -5.85 -4.29
CA PRO A 272 3.77 -6.75 -3.30
C PRO A 272 3.17 -5.98 -2.10
N PRO A 273 2.01 -6.41 -1.57
CA PRO A 273 1.35 -5.77 -0.44
C PRO A 273 2.09 -5.98 0.90
N ALA A 274 3.10 -6.86 0.93
CA ALA A 274 4.03 -7.00 2.05
C ALA A 274 4.82 -5.71 2.32
N LEU A 275 4.99 -4.86 1.29
CA LEU A 275 5.44 -3.47 1.47
C LEU A 275 4.28 -2.64 2.01
N ILE A 276 4.40 -2.12 3.21
CA ILE A 276 3.33 -1.30 3.84
C ILE A 276 2.88 -0.12 2.96
N ALA A 277 3.79 0.44 2.17
CA ALA A 277 3.48 1.50 1.22
C ALA A 277 2.47 1.04 0.14
N VAL A 278 2.54 -0.21 -0.31
CA VAL A 278 1.60 -0.76 -1.28
C VAL A 278 0.21 -0.91 -0.66
N THR A 279 0.13 -1.46 0.55
CA THR A 279 -1.15 -1.62 1.23
C THR A 279 -1.77 -0.26 1.60
N VAL A 280 -1.00 0.69 2.12
CA VAL A 280 -1.57 1.96 2.62
C VAL A 280 -1.62 3.02 1.53
N SER A 281 -0.46 3.40 0.96
CA SER A 281 -0.40 4.54 0.02
C SER A 281 -0.81 4.18 -1.40
N MET A 282 -0.79 2.90 -1.79
CA MET A 282 -1.14 2.49 -3.15
C MET A 282 -2.46 1.72 -3.22
N THR A 283 -3.10 1.43 -2.07
CA THR A 283 -4.41 0.77 -2.04
C THR A 283 -5.41 1.47 -1.13
N LEU A 284 -5.17 1.56 0.18
CA LEU A 284 -6.15 2.17 1.10
C LEU A 284 -6.37 3.65 0.83
N PHE A 285 -5.31 4.40 0.52
CA PHE A 285 -5.44 5.81 0.13
C PHE A 285 -6.27 5.98 -1.16
N PRO A 286 -5.94 5.34 -2.31
CA PRO A 286 -6.76 5.45 -3.52
C PRO A 286 -8.22 5.04 -3.30
N LEU A 287 -8.47 3.95 -2.59
CA LEU A 287 -9.82 3.53 -2.20
C LEU A 287 -10.55 4.61 -1.40
N SER A 288 -9.89 5.23 -0.42
CA SER A 288 -10.48 6.30 0.38
C SER A 288 -10.70 7.61 -0.39
N ALA A 289 -10.00 7.79 -1.49
CA ALA A 289 -10.20 8.90 -2.43
C ALA A 289 -11.31 8.62 -3.48
N GLY A 290 -11.97 7.46 -3.41
CA GLY A 290 -13.03 7.07 -4.32
C GLY A 290 -12.54 6.59 -5.70
N LEU A 291 -11.24 6.26 -5.81
CA LEU A 291 -10.64 5.75 -7.04
C LEU A 291 -10.90 4.26 -7.21
N ILE A 292 -10.90 3.79 -8.45
CA ILE A 292 -10.88 2.35 -8.77
C ILE A 292 -9.43 1.89 -8.67
N VAL A 293 -9.11 0.96 -7.78
CA VAL A 293 -7.79 0.35 -7.75
C VAL A 293 -7.74 -0.81 -8.74
N VAL A 294 -6.94 -0.63 -9.79
CA VAL A 294 -6.69 -1.64 -10.81
C VAL A 294 -5.54 -2.51 -10.35
N LEU A 295 -5.85 -3.71 -9.93
CA LEU A 295 -4.88 -4.68 -9.41
C LEU A 295 -4.28 -5.48 -10.55
N ASP A 296 -2.96 -5.42 -10.70
CA ASP A 296 -2.24 -6.10 -11.77
C ASP A 296 -0.93 -6.75 -11.26
N PRO A 297 -1.03 -7.64 -10.24
CA PRO A 297 0.14 -8.19 -9.55
C PRO A 297 0.97 -9.15 -10.39
N PHE A 298 0.43 -9.65 -11.48
CA PHE A 298 1.10 -10.60 -12.38
C PHE A 298 1.54 -9.96 -13.70
N CYS A 299 1.54 -8.62 -13.80
CA CYS A 299 2.15 -7.92 -14.92
C CYS A 299 3.66 -8.20 -14.93
N PRO A 300 4.24 -8.81 -15.98
CA PRO A 300 5.68 -8.98 -16.06
C PRO A 300 6.39 -7.63 -16.15
N ILE A 301 7.55 -7.52 -15.54
CA ILE A 301 8.37 -6.29 -15.65
C ILE A 301 8.67 -5.94 -17.11
N SER A 302 8.88 -6.95 -17.95
CA SER A 302 9.12 -6.79 -19.40
C SER A 302 7.96 -6.19 -20.17
N ASP A 303 6.74 -6.22 -19.62
CA ASP A 303 5.51 -5.81 -20.31
C ASP A 303 4.75 -4.67 -19.62
N VAL A 304 5.41 -3.99 -18.67
CA VAL A 304 4.86 -2.82 -17.95
C VAL A 304 4.44 -1.70 -18.89
N ASP A 305 5.16 -1.48 -19.97
CA ASP A 305 4.85 -0.46 -20.96
C ASP A 305 3.60 -0.81 -21.78
N ILE A 306 3.41 -2.09 -22.16
CA ILE A 306 2.18 -2.57 -22.81
C ILE A 306 1.00 -2.44 -21.84
N ALA A 307 1.16 -2.96 -20.62
CA ALA A 307 0.13 -2.88 -19.61
C ALA A 307 -0.26 -1.42 -19.29
N PHE A 308 0.72 -0.51 -19.21
CA PHE A 308 0.46 0.92 -19.03
C PHE A 308 -0.40 1.50 -20.14
N MET A 309 -0.08 1.17 -21.40
CA MET A 309 -0.84 1.65 -22.56
C MET A 309 -2.28 1.09 -22.59
N GLU A 310 -2.46 -0.17 -22.20
CA GLU A 310 -3.78 -0.82 -22.11
C GLU A 310 -4.63 -0.27 -20.96
N GLN A 311 -4.04 -0.14 -19.77
CA GLN A 311 -4.75 0.30 -18.55
C GLN A 311 -5.10 1.78 -18.58
N LYS A 312 -4.32 2.63 -19.26
CA LYS A 312 -4.50 4.09 -19.33
C LYS A 312 -4.83 4.71 -17.96
N PRO A 313 -3.97 4.54 -16.94
CA PRO A 313 -4.28 4.97 -15.59
C PRO A 313 -4.35 6.50 -15.47
N ASN A 314 -5.21 7.00 -14.59
CA ASN A 314 -5.19 8.43 -14.20
C ASN A 314 -4.13 8.68 -13.12
N PHE A 315 -3.86 7.67 -12.31
CA PHE A 315 -2.88 7.71 -11.24
C PHE A 315 -2.05 6.43 -11.22
N TRP A 316 -0.80 6.59 -10.93
CA TRP A 316 0.14 5.49 -10.75
C TRP A 316 1.28 5.93 -9.83
N ALA A 317 1.66 5.08 -8.86
CA ALA A 317 2.85 5.31 -8.06
C ALA A 317 4.08 4.86 -8.86
N LEU A 318 4.85 5.83 -9.34
CA LEU A 318 6.05 5.61 -10.14
C LEU A 318 7.23 5.33 -9.22
N VAL A 319 7.76 4.12 -9.25
CA VAL A 319 9.11 3.89 -8.73
C VAL A 319 10.13 4.20 -9.85
N PRO A 320 11.32 4.73 -9.53
CA PRO A 320 12.29 5.17 -10.54
C PRO A 320 12.61 4.12 -11.60
N TYR A 321 12.70 2.86 -11.19
CA TYR A 321 12.96 1.74 -12.10
C TYR A 321 11.86 1.56 -13.16
N LEU A 322 10.58 1.69 -12.78
CA LEU A 322 9.46 1.57 -13.72
C LEU A 322 9.42 2.75 -14.71
N CYS A 323 9.82 3.97 -14.27
CA CYS A 323 9.99 5.09 -15.18
C CYS A 323 11.04 4.76 -16.27
N GLU A 324 12.14 4.13 -15.87
CA GLU A 324 13.18 3.76 -16.83
C GLU A 324 12.72 2.74 -17.89
N ILE A 325 11.85 1.80 -17.50
CA ILE A 325 11.27 0.84 -18.43
C ILE A 325 10.45 1.58 -19.48
N LEU A 326 9.56 2.50 -19.09
CA LEU A 326 8.78 3.28 -20.04
C LEU A 326 9.67 4.13 -20.96
N MET A 327 10.66 4.81 -20.39
CA MET A 327 11.57 5.68 -21.16
C MET A 327 12.45 4.94 -22.17
N LYS A 328 12.78 3.67 -21.91
CA LYS A 328 13.61 2.83 -22.77
C LYS A 328 12.80 1.94 -23.70
N SER A 329 11.48 1.95 -23.58
CA SER A 329 10.60 1.13 -24.43
C SER A 329 10.60 1.66 -25.86
N ASP A 330 10.80 0.75 -26.82
CA ASP A 330 10.61 0.97 -28.24
C ASP A 330 9.18 0.63 -28.71
N ARG A 331 8.34 0.12 -27.81
CA ARG A 331 6.93 -0.25 -28.06
C ARG A 331 5.97 0.92 -27.82
N ILE A 332 6.37 1.95 -27.07
CA ILE A 332 5.56 3.16 -26.87
C ILE A 332 5.72 4.05 -28.10
N PRO A 333 4.64 4.32 -28.88
CA PRO A 333 4.71 5.23 -30.03
C PRO A 333 5.15 6.64 -29.60
N GLU A 334 5.92 7.32 -30.47
CA GLU A 334 6.40 8.68 -30.18
C GLU A 334 5.28 9.69 -29.95
N ASP A 335 4.12 9.48 -30.56
CA ASP A 335 2.91 10.30 -30.46
C ASP A 335 1.88 9.74 -29.47
N TYR A 336 2.23 8.71 -28.66
CA TYR A 336 1.33 8.16 -27.66
C TYR A 336 0.95 9.22 -26.62
N ASP A 337 -0.35 9.47 -26.46
CA ASP A 337 -0.89 10.46 -25.52
C ASP A 337 -1.03 9.89 -24.11
N MET A 338 -0.22 10.41 -23.18
CA MET A 338 -0.28 10.10 -21.74
C MET A 338 -1.00 11.20 -20.94
N SER A 339 -1.71 12.12 -21.56
CA SER A 339 -2.41 13.23 -20.88
C SER A 339 -3.49 12.79 -19.89
N HIS A 340 -3.85 11.50 -19.92
CA HIS A 340 -4.73 10.86 -18.92
C HIS A 340 -4.10 10.80 -17.52
N LEU A 341 -2.76 10.86 -17.40
CA LEU A 341 -2.07 10.90 -16.11
C LEU A 341 -2.27 12.26 -15.42
N ARG A 342 -2.83 12.22 -14.21
CA ARG A 342 -3.13 13.40 -13.39
C ARG A 342 -1.96 13.82 -12.50
N THR A 343 -1.12 12.87 -12.08
CA THR A 343 0.01 13.08 -11.18
C THR A 343 1.22 12.26 -11.61
N LEU A 344 2.39 12.75 -11.29
CA LEU A 344 3.66 12.02 -11.37
C LEU A 344 4.26 11.98 -9.97
N GLY A 345 3.87 10.95 -9.19
CA GLY A 345 4.37 10.75 -7.83
C GLY A 345 5.40 9.62 -7.80
N THR A 346 6.57 9.87 -7.24
CA THR A 346 7.63 8.87 -7.06
C THR A 346 8.04 8.74 -5.59
N GLY A 347 8.71 7.65 -5.26
CA GLY A 347 9.20 7.35 -3.92
C GLY A 347 10.01 6.06 -3.87
N ALA A 348 10.29 5.56 -2.69
CA ALA A 348 11.07 4.37 -2.38
C ALA A 348 12.58 4.50 -2.65
N GLU A 349 13.00 5.18 -3.71
CA GLU A 349 14.40 5.40 -4.07
C GLU A 349 14.68 6.88 -4.32
N ALA A 350 15.90 7.30 -4.00
CA ALA A 350 16.35 8.65 -4.29
C ALA A 350 16.55 8.85 -5.80
N MET A 351 16.08 9.97 -6.31
CA MET A 351 16.28 10.37 -7.70
C MET A 351 17.05 11.69 -7.72
N ASN A 352 18.17 11.72 -8.44
CA ASN A 352 18.94 12.96 -8.59
C ASN A 352 18.27 13.93 -9.58
N GLU A 353 18.66 15.19 -9.55
CA GLU A 353 18.06 16.25 -10.38
C GLU A 353 18.06 15.91 -11.87
N ARG A 354 19.18 15.42 -12.41
CA ARG A 354 19.25 15.03 -13.82
C ARG A 354 18.23 13.99 -14.21
N LYS A 355 18.08 12.94 -13.39
CA LYS A 355 17.11 11.86 -13.64
C LYS A 355 15.68 12.37 -13.52
N THR A 356 15.41 13.25 -12.53
CA THR A 356 14.11 13.90 -12.38
C THR A 356 13.73 14.67 -13.65
N GLN A 357 14.67 15.47 -14.18
CA GLN A 357 14.44 16.24 -15.41
C GLN A 357 14.23 15.35 -16.64
N GLU A 358 14.99 14.25 -16.77
CA GLU A 358 14.84 13.28 -17.86
C GLU A 358 13.45 12.62 -17.83
N VAL A 359 12.97 12.20 -16.63
CA VAL A 359 11.65 11.59 -16.45
C VAL A 359 10.55 12.61 -16.75
N GLU A 360 10.63 13.83 -16.22
CA GLU A 360 9.66 14.88 -16.52
C GLU A 360 9.58 15.21 -18.01
N ALA A 361 10.73 15.35 -18.66
CA ALA A 361 10.79 15.64 -20.09
C ALA A 361 10.12 14.55 -20.94
N PHE A 362 10.31 13.27 -20.56
CA PHE A 362 9.65 12.15 -21.22
C PHE A 362 8.13 12.26 -21.09
N PHE A 363 7.60 12.40 -19.88
CA PHE A 363 6.16 12.48 -19.68
C PHE A 363 5.54 13.75 -20.30
N HIS A 364 6.24 14.89 -20.23
CA HIS A 364 5.80 16.13 -20.88
C HIS A 364 5.76 16.02 -22.41
N LYS A 365 6.73 15.32 -23.04
CA LYS A 365 6.71 15.00 -24.46
C LYS A 365 5.43 14.26 -24.84
N HIS A 366 4.94 13.38 -23.98
CA HIS A 366 3.73 12.59 -24.16
C HIS A 366 2.45 13.27 -23.60
N GLY A 367 2.47 14.59 -23.37
CA GLY A 367 1.27 15.39 -23.03
C GLY A 367 0.91 15.48 -21.56
N VAL A 368 1.65 14.84 -20.65
CA VAL A 368 1.42 14.96 -19.20
C VAL A 368 1.77 16.38 -18.74
N LYS A 369 0.91 17.00 -17.91
CA LYS A 369 1.12 18.37 -17.40
C LYS A 369 1.61 18.41 -15.94
N ALA A 370 1.58 17.28 -15.27
CA ALA A 370 2.02 17.16 -13.88
C ALA A 370 3.54 17.26 -13.77
N THR A 371 4.03 17.89 -12.70
CA THR A 371 5.44 17.89 -12.32
C THR A 371 5.75 16.63 -11.51
N LEU A 372 6.93 16.05 -11.74
CA LEU A 372 7.37 14.91 -10.97
C LEU A 372 7.65 15.34 -9.53
N SER A 373 7.17 14.54 -8.60
CA SER A 373 7.27 14.86 -7.19
C SER A 373 7.60 13.61 -6.38
N ALA A 374 8.49 13.77 -5.39
CA ALA A 374 8.92 12.69 -4.53
C ALA A 374 8.31 12.80 -3.14
N GLY A 375 7.83 11.68 -2.62
CA GLY A 375 7.49 11.49 -1.22
C GLY A 375 8.55 10.63 -0.52
N TYR A 376 8.64 10.76 0.80
CA TYR A 376 9.52 9.94 1.62
C TYR A 376 8.73 9.27 2.73
N GLY A 377 9.10 8.04 3.01
CA GLY A 377 8.46 7.21 4.03
C GLY A 377 9.31 6.02 4.42
N GLN A 378 8.86 5.32 5.44
CA GLN A 378 9.47 4.08 5.92
C GLN A 378 8.43 3.21 6.62
N SER A 379 8.76 1.94 6.82
CA SER A 379 7.84 0.97 7.43
C SER A 379 7.36 1.41 8.80
N GLU A 380 8.23 1.97 9.63
CA GLU A 380 7.94 2.45 10.98
C GLU A 380 6.97 3.65 11.02
N GLY A 381 6.90 4.41 9.93
CA GLY A 381 5.96 5.53 9.73
C GLY A 381 4.68 5.13 9.00
N CYS A 382 4.42 3.84 8.81
CA CYS A 382 3.23 3.32 8.11
C CYS A 382 3.13 3.77 6.64
N SER A 383 4.22 3.92 5.92
CA SER A 383 4.36 4.38 4.55
C SER A 383 4.91 5.81 4.47
N ASN A 384 4.20 6.70 3.76
CA ASN A 384 4.64 8.08 3.53
C ASN A 384 4.37 8.95 4.76
N PHE A 385 5.31 9.81 5.09
CA PHE A 385 5.13 10.88 6.07
C PHE A 385 5.52 12.26 5.54
N THR A 386 6.09 12.30 4.33
CA THR A 386 6.18 13.52 3.54
C THR A 386 5.47 13.33 2.20
N LEU A 387 4.92 14.40 1.70
CA LEU A 387 4.34 14.49 0.36
C LEU A 387 4.78 15.77 -0.33
N PRO A 388 4.88 15.75 -1.67
CA PRO A 388 5.07 16.96 -2.43
C PRO A 388 3.87 17.89 -2.25
N ASN A 389 4.17 19.17 -2.13
CA ASN A 389 3.16 20.22 -2.14
C ASN A 389 3.44 21.15 -3.33
N PRO A 390 2.50 21.34 -4.26
CA PRO A 390 2.70 22.19 -5.44
C PRO A 390 2.98 23.66 -5.12
N MET A 391 2.69 24.11 -3.89
CA MET A 391 3.03 25.46 -3.41
C MET A 391 4.47 25.58 -2.91
N PHE A 392 5.16 24.46 -2.73
CA PHE A 392 6.56 24.43 -2.28
C PHE A 392 7.48 24.36 -3.49
N PRO A 393 8.51 25.23 -3.60
CA PRO A 393 9.47 25.12 -4.69
C PRO A 393 10.25 23.82 -4.56
N LEU A 394 10.25 23.00 -5.61
CA LEU A 394 11.10 21.82 -5.69
C LEU A 394 12.57 22.29 -5.71
N VAL A 395 13.36 21.72 -4.82
CA VAL A 395 14.81 21.87 -4.78
C VAL A 395 15.43 20.48 -4.86
N ASP A 396 16.66 20.40 -5.34
CA ASP A 396 17.37 19.13 -5.46
C ASP A 396 17.45 18.41 -4.10
N GLY A 397 17.16 17.11 -4.10
CA GLY A 397 17.10 16.29 -2.89
C GLY A 397 15.86 16.51 -2.03
N CYS A 398 14.89 17.34 -2.43
CA CYS A 398 13.65 17.53 -1.69
C CYS A 398 12.74 16.30 -1.81
N VAL A 399 12.36 15.73 -0.68
CA VAL A 399 11.43 14.58 -0.57
C VAL A 399 10.02 15.00 -0.10
N GLY A 400 9.66 16.26 -0.32
CA GLY A 400 8.36 16.81 0.07
C GLY A 400 8.38 17.45 1.45
N MET A 401 7.17 17.75 1.94
CA MET A 401 6.94 18.34 3.26
C MET A 401 6.24 17.34 4.17
N PRO A 402 6.41 17.48 5.51
CA PRO A 402 5.66 16.66 6.48
C PRO A 402 4.16 16.72 6.18
N MET A 403 3.49 15.59 6.14
CA MET A 403 2.03 15.56 6.02
C MET A 403 1.36 16.28 7.20
N PRO A 404 0.16 16.85 7.04
CA PRO A 404 -0.58 17.45 8.16
C PRO A 404 -0.65 16.49 9.35
N ALA A 405 -0.54 16.99 10.59
CA ALA A 405 -0.42 16.23 11.83
C ALA A 405 0.89 15.42 12.01
N THR A 406 1.84 15.49 11.08
CA THR A 406 3.19 14.90 11.22
C THR A 406 4.19 16.00 11.58
N VAL A 407 5.08 15.71 12.52
CA VAL A 407 6.16 16.60 12.95
C VAL A 407 7.49 15.94 12.70
N LEU A 408 8.41 16.65 12.07
CA LEU A 408 9.78 16.22 11.80
C LEU A 408 10.79 17.08 12.54
N GLY A 409 11.89 16.48 12.95
CA GLY A 409 13.05 17.14 13.53
C GLY A 409 14.33 16.41 13.16
N ILE A 410 15.47 17.11 13.24
CA ILE A 410 16.78 16.54 13.00
C ILE A 410 17.51 16.45 14.34
N PHE A 411 18.05 15.29 14.68
CA PHE A 411 18.65 15.01 15.97
C PHE A 411 20.09 14.52 15.83
N ASP A 412 20.90 14.81 16.84
CA ASP A 412 22.24 14.24 16.98
C ASP A 412 22.21 12.87 17.69
N ASN A 413 23.39 12.27 17.86
CA ASN A 413 23.53 10.97 18.52
C ASN A 413 23.18 10.98 20.01
N ASP A 414 23.08 12.14 20.63
CA ASP A 414 22.69 12.34 22.04
C ASP A 414 21.20 12.65 22.20
N ASN A 415 20.41 12.44 21.12
CA ASN A 415 18.97 12.75 21.04
C ASN A 415 18.64 14.24 21.29
N LYS A 416 19.55 15.15 20.96
CA LYS A 416 19.33 16.58 21.02
C LYS A 416 18.94 17.09 19.63
N GLU A 417 17.84 17.82 19.53
CA GLU A 417 17.43 18.40 18.27
C GLU A 417 18.43 19.46 17.80
N LEU A 418 18.85 19.32 16.54
CA LEU A 418 19.78 20.21 15.85
C LEU A 418 19.06 21.46 15.30
N ASN A 419 19.82 22.50 14.97
CA ASN A 419 19.28 23.70 14.34
C ASN A 419 19.14 23.53 12.82
N TYR A 420 18.45 24.47 12.19
CA TYR A 420 18.38 24.51 10.74
C TYR A 420 19.77 24.53 10.10
N GLY A 421 19.96 23.71 9.05
CA GLY A 421 21.20 23.61 8.32
C GLY A 421 22.23 22.64 8.93
N GLU A 422 21.99 22.09 10.11
CA GLU A 422 22.84 21.05 10.70
C GLU A 422 22.41 19.66 10.18
N ILE A 423 23.35 18.73 10.05
CA ILE A 423 23.14 17.37 9.56
C ILE A 423 23.02 16.41 10.72
N GLY A 424 21.98 15.59 10.72
CA GLY A 424 21.72 14.59 11.75
C GLY A 424 20.70 13.55 11.32
N GLU A 425 20.16 12.79 12.28
CA GLU A 425 19.13 11.80 12.06
C GLU A 425 17.74 12.45 11.94
N LEU A 426 17.01 12.06 10.89
CA LEU A 426 15.62 12.50 10.71
C LEU A 426 14.69 11.71 11.64
N CYS A 427 14.12 12.38 12.61
CA CYS A 427 13.14 11.83 13.52
C CYS A 427 11.74 12.33 13.22
N MET A 428 10.74 11.49 13.45
CA MET A 428 9.34 11.83 13.22
C MET A 428 8.45 11.49 14.40
N THR A 429 7.39 12.25 14.56
CA THR A 429 6.25 11.92 15.42
C THR A 429 4.94 12.27 14.73
N GLY A 430 3.89 11.51 15.01
CA GLY A 430 2.60 11.70 14.39
C GLY A 430 1.69 10.47 14.55
N PRO A 431 0.47 10.53 13.98
CA PRO A 431 -0.54 9.49 14.16
C PRO A 431 -0.22 8.18 13.41
N SER A 432 0.72 8.20 12.46
CA SER A 432 1.08 7.05 11.62
C SER A 432 2.20 6.17 12.19
N ILE A 433 2.82 6.57 13.32
CA ILE A 433 3.91 5.80 13.92
C ILE A 433 3.44 4.39 14.32
N MET A 434 4.24 3.38 13.99
CA MET A 434 4.00 1.98 14.35
C MET A 434 3.68 1.79 15.84
N LEU A 435 3.00 0.70 16.18
CA LEU A 435 2.77 0.32 17.57
C LEU A 435 4.07 -0.14 18.23
N HIS A 436 4.80 -1.02 17.58
CA HIS A 436 6.06 -1.61 18.05
C HIS A 436 6.68 -2.47 16.93
N TYR A 437 7.90 -2.96 17.18
CA TYR A 437 8.53 -4.03 16.42
C TYR A 437 8.05 -5.41 16.85
#